data_38e6ecd55eff1829565cbdbd13e51b57
#
_entry.id   38e6ecd55eff1829565cbdbd13e51b57
#
_cell.length_a   1.000
_cell.length_b   1.000
_cell.length_c   1.000
_cell.angle_alpha   90.00
_cell.angle_beta   90.00
_cell.angle_gamma   90.00
#
_symmetry.space_group_name_H-M   'P 1'
#
loop_
_entity.id
_entity.type
_entity.pdbx_description
1 polymer ?
#
loop_
_entity_poly.entity_id
_entity_poly.type
_entity_poly.pdbx_seq_one_letter_code
_entity_poly.pdbx_strand_id
1 'polypeptide(L)'
;SRIVQSAVAKGSTLYNGKKYKEAAQKFELVYALSKKDTSFLENAALASFYAKNYDQSITLYKKLLSIGYTGITTQYKATNALSGEDMYFNSQKDMDNQVRLKLAAAPEVLVSESRTGNIAKNIALSYIAKGDQDAALKAIDDAKKIFPNDYTLIISEANIYFKLGDNKKFLELLKKAIELKPNDAQ
;
A
#
# COMPACT_ATOMS: atom_id res chain seq x y z
N SER A 1 1.03 -2.59 23.66
CA SER A 1 1.16 -1.77 24.88
C SER A 1 0.23 -0.55 24.78
N ARG A 2 -0.21 0.01 25.91
CA ARG A 2 -1.05 1.22 25.97
C ARG A 2 -0.38 2.41 25.25
N ILE A 3 0.93 2.52 25.31
CA ILE A 3 1.69 3.58 24.64
C ILE A 3 1.53 3.51 23.12
N VAL A 4 1.65 2.31 22.54
CA VAL A 4 1.47 2.10 21.09
C VAL A 4 0.05 2.46 20.68
N GLN A 5 -0.98 1.97 21.38
CA GLN A 5 -2.38 2.27 21.07
C GLN A 5 -2.69 3.77 21.15
N SER A 6 -2.19 4.46 22.20
CA SER A 6 -2.33 5.90 22.33
C SER A 6 -1.63 6.66 21.21
N ALA A 7 -0.44 6.25 20.81
CA ALA A 7 0.32 6.87 19.72
C ALA A 7 -0.38 6.67 18.36
N VAL A 8 -0.95 5.48 18.11
CA VAL A 8 -1.75 5.19 16.91
C VAL A 8 -2.97 6.09 16.83
N ALA A 9 -3.77 6.12 17.89
CA ALA A 9 -4.98 6.95 17.94
C ALA A 9 -4.66 8.43 17.70
N LYS A 10 -3.60 8.94 18.36
CA LYS A 10 -3.15 10.32 18.20
C LYS A 10 -2.62 10.60 16.80
N GLY A 11 -1.86 9.67 16.22
CA GLY A 11 -1.37 9.78 14.83
C GLY A 11 -2.53 9.87 13.83
N SER A 12 -3.53 9.00 13.96
CA SER A 12 -4.73 9.00 13.10
C SER A 12 -5.55 10.30 13.26
N THR A 13 -5.76 10.77 14.49
CA THR A 13 -6.44 12.04 14.75
C THR A 13 -5.71 13.23 14.12
N LEU A 14 -4.39 13.28 14.23
CA LEU A 14 -3.56 14.32 13.64
C LEU A 14 -3.62 14.27 12.11
N TYR A 15 -3.55 13.07 11.53
CA TYR A 15 -3.64 12.88 10.08
C TYR A 15 -5.00 13.35 9.53
N ASN A 16 -6.10 12.95 10.16
CA ASN A 16 -7.45 13.37 9.78
C ASN A 16 -7.66 14.88 9.96
N GLY A 17 -7.01 15.47 10.97
CA GLY A 17 -6.96 16.92 11.19
C GLY A 17 -5.97 17.67 10.29
N LYS A 18 -5.38 17.01 9.27
CA LYS A 18 -4.38 17.56 8.32
C LYS A 18 -3.10 18.09 8.97
N LYS A 19 -2.83 17.70 10.23
CA LYS A 19 -1.57 17.98 10.93
C LYS A 19 -0.53 16.93 10.56
N TYR A 20 -0.19 16.89 9.27
CA TYR A 20 0.56 15.80 8.67
C TYR A 20 1.98 15.65 9.23
N LYS A 21 2.67 16.74 9.55
CA LYS A 21 4.02 16.71 10.12
C LYS A 21 4.02 15.97 11.47
N GLU A 22 3.10 16.34 12.35
CA GLU A 22 2.95 15.72 13.67
C GLU A 22 2.43 14.28 13.57
N ALA A 23 1.55 14.00 12.60
CA ALA A 23 1.08 12.65 12.34
C ALA A 23 2.23 11.73 11.91
N ALA A 24 3.10 12.17 11.00
CA ALA A 24 4.28 11.43 10.56
C ALA A 24 5.17 11.05 11.75
N GLN A 25 5.48 11.99 12.63
CA GLN A 25 6.26 11.72 13.84
C GLN A 25 5.64 10.67 14.76
N LYS A 26 4.29 10.67 14.88
CA LYS A 26 3.59 9.66 15.70
C LYS A 26 3.64 8.28 15.07
N PHE A 27 3.45 8.18 13.77
CA PHE A 27 3.54 6.90 13.06
C PHE A 27 4.97 6.34 13.04
N GLU A 28 6.00 7.19 12.90
CA GLU A 28 7.40 6.78 13.04
C GLU A 28 7.68 6.25 14.45
N LEU A 29 7.19 6.91 15.49
CA LEU A 29 7.31 6.44 16.87
C LEU A 29 6.63 5.06 17.05
N VAL A 30 5.44 4.87 16.51
CA VAL A 30 4.72 3.58 16.57
C VAL A 30 5.55 2.50 15.89
N TYR A 31 6.08 2.76 14.69
CA TYR A 31 6.94 1.82 13.98
C TYR A 31 8.23 1.51 14.75
N ALA A 32 8.84 2.49 15.39
CA ALA A 32 10.04 2.28 16.22
C ALA A 32 9.78 1.35 17.41
N LEU A 33 8.57 1.44 18.00
CA LEU A 33 8.14 0.62 19.13
C LEU A 33 7.60 -0.76 18.72
N SER A 34 7.11 -0.90 17.49
CA SER A 34 6.48 -2.11 16.96
C SER A 34 6.94 -2.37 15.52
N LYS A 35 8.23 -2.68 15.34
CA LYS A 35 8.86 -2.90 14.03
C LYS A 35 8.21 -3.98 13.17
N LYS A 36 7.35 -4.81 13.75
CA LYS A 36 6.61 -5.86 13.04
C LYS A 36 5.49 -5.33 12.16
N ASP A 37 4.94 -4.16 12.49
CA ASP A 37 3.84 -3.56 11.75
C ASP A 37 4.36 -2.46 10.83
N THR A 38 4.71 -2.86 9.62
CA THR A 38 5.25 -2.00 8.57
C THR A 38 4.22 -1.01 8.01
N SER A 39 2.92 -1.19 8.29
CA SER A 39 1.86 -0.26 7.88
C SER A 39 2.05 1.13 8.50
N PHE A 40 2.61 1.21 9.72
CA PHE A 40 2.92 2.49 10.34
C PHE A 40 4.08 3.22 9.68
N LEU A 41 5.04 2.49 9.10
CA LEU A 41 6.10 3.09 8.31
C LEU A 41 5.53 3.69 7.02
N GLU A 42 4.57 3.01 6.38
CA GLU A 42 3.87 3.54 5.22
C GLU A 42 3.02 4.77 5.56
N ASN A 43 2.28 4.74 6.68
CA ASN A 43 1.50 5.88 7.14
C ASN A 43 2.39 7.09 7.46
N ALA A 44 3.57 6.88 8.03
CA ALA A 44 4.55 7.93 8.27
C ALA A 44 5.08 8.53 6.95
N ALA A 45 5.38 7.68 5.96
CA ALA A 45 5.84 8.12 4.64
C ALA A 45 4.77 8.96 3.93
N LEU A 46 3.52 8.51 3.96
CA LEU A 46 2.38 9.21 3.36
C LEU A 46 2.10 10.55 4.06
N ALA A 47 2.12 10.57 5.38
CA ALA A 47 1.97 11.80 6.16
C ALA A 47 3.10 12.80 5.85
N SER A 48 4.35 12.32 5.72
CA SER A 48 5.49 13.15 5.31
C SER A 48 5.30 13.74 3.91
N PHE A 49 4.73 12.96 2.97
CA PHE A 49 4.41 13.44 1.62
C PHE A 49 3.39 14.60 1.67
N TYR A 50 2.28 14.44 2.41
CA TYR A 50 1.28 15.50 2.55
C TYR A 50 1.80 16.71 3.35
N ALA A 51 2.75 16.50 4.26
CA ALA A 51 3.45 17.58 4.95
C ALA A 51 4.45 18.34 4.05
N LYS A 52 4.59 17.93 2.77
CA LYS A 52 5.60 18.40 1.79
C LYS A 52 7.05 18.18 2.28
N ASN A 53 7.25 17.27 3.24
CA ASN A 53 8.57 16.81 3.65
C ASN A 53 9.00 15.65 2.74
N TYR A 54 9.33 16.00 1.49
CA TYR A 54 9.58 15.02 0.43
C TYR A 54 10.81 14.14 0.70
N ASP A 55 11.85 14.68 1.33
CA ASP A 55 13.06 13.92 1.67
C ASP A 55 12.75 12.80 2.66
N GLN A 56 11.99 13.12 3.70
CA GLN A 56 11.54 12.11 4.67
C GLN A 56 10.62 11.08 4.03
N SER A 57 9.67 11.53 3.21
CA SER A 57 8.77 10.63 2.48
C SER A 57 9.53 9.65 1.61
N ILE A 58 10.49 10.13 0.79
CA ILE A 58 11.34 9.30 -0.05
C ILE A 58 12.11 8.28 0.79
N THR A 59 12.72 8.72 1.89
CA THR A 59 13.51 7.87 2.78
C THR A 59 12.67 6.73 3.35
N LEU A 60 11.48 7.02 3.86
CA LEU A 60 10.60 6.03 4.48
C LEU A 60 10.01 5.06 3.44
N TYR A 61 9.59 5.55 2.28
CA TYR A 61 9.11 4.69 1.20
C TYR A 61 10.20 3.80 0.61
N LYS A 62 11.42 4.31 0.41
CA LYS A 62 12.56 3.49 -0.03
C LYS A 62 12.88 2.39 1.00
N LYS A 63 12.77 2.69 2.29
CA LYS A 63 12.93 1.68 3.34
C LYS A 63 11.86 0.58 3.22
N LEU A 64 10.59 0.92 2.94
CA LEU A 64 9.54 -0.08 2.72
C LEU A 64 9.88 -1.00 1.55
N LEU A 65 10.30 -0.46 0.41
CA LEU A 65 10.70 -1.28 -0.75
C LEU A 65 11.90 -2.18 -0.42
N SER A 66 12.91 -1.65 0.29
CA SER A 66 14.12 -2.40 0.62
C SER A 66 13.89 -3.59 1.56
N ILE A 67 12.84 -3.55 2.38
CA ILE A 67 12.45 -4.67 3.25
C ILE A 67 11.44 -5.62 2.58
N GLY A 68 11.16 -5.45 1.28
CA GLY A 68 10.23 -6.30 0.53
C GLY A 68 8.75 -6.08 0.85
N TYR A 69 8.38 -4.92 1.39
CA TYR A 69 7.00 -4.63 1.74
C TYR A 69 6.12 -4.48 0.51
N THR A 70 5.11 -5.33 0.39
CA THR A 70 4.12 -5.28 -0.70
C THR A 70 2.80 -4.63 -0.29
N GLY A 71 2.50 -4.59 1.00
CA GLY A 71 1.22 -4.12 1.53
C GLY A 71 0.04 -5.02 1.20
N ILE A 72 0.28 -6.22 0.65
CA ILE A 72 -0.77 -7.21 0.38
C ILE A 72 -1.36 -7.69 1.70
N THR A 73 -2.68 -7.71 1.76
CA THR A 73 -3.43 -8.25 2.90
C THR A 73 -4.35 -9.36 2.44
N THR A 74 -4.56 -10.35 3.31
CA THR A 74 -5.50 -11.44 3.07
C THR A 74 -6.64 -11.34 4.06
N GLN A 75 -7.88 -11.38 3.58
CA GLN A 75 -9.08 -11.46 4.40
C GLN A 75 -9.76 -12.81 4.13
N TYR A 76 -10.25 -13.42 5.19
CA TYR A 76 -10.99 -14.67 5.14
C TYR A 76 -12.44 -14.36 5.47
N LYS A 77 -13.34 -14.63 4.53
CA LYS A 77 -14.74 -14.30 4.58
C LYS A 77 -15.58 -15.55 4.32
N ALA A 78 -16.72 -15.67 4.99
CA ALA A 78 -17.76 -16.62 4.64
C ALA A 78 -19.12 -16.05 5.01
N THR A 79 -20.20 -16.66 4.54
CA THR A 79 -21.57 -16.25 4.86
C THR A 79 -22.08 -17.03 6.06
N ASN A 80 -22.68 -16.39 7.03
CA ASN A 80 -23.36 -17.04 8.16
C ASN A 80 -24.50 -17.92 7.67
N ALA A 81 -24.49 -19.18 8.02
CA ALA A 81 -25.47 -20.15 7.51
C ALA A 81 -26.92 -19.90 7.96
N LEU A 82 -27.13 -19.15 9.03
CA LEU A 82 -28.44 -18.83 9.59
C LEU A 82 -28.93 -17.44 9.15
N SER A 83 -28.09 -16.41 9.27
CA SER A 83 -28.49 -15.02 8.98
C SER A 83 -28.25 -14.59 7.54
N GLY A 84 -27.38 -15.28 6.81
CA GLY A 84 -26.97 -14.88 5.47
C GLY A 84 -25.98 -13.68 5.45
N GLU A 85 -25.53 -13.21 6.61
CA GLU A 85 -24.62 -12.09 6.72
C GLU A 85 -23.15 -12.49 6.54
N ASP A 86 -22.33 -11.54 6.10
CA ASP A 86 -20.89 -11.75 5.96
C ASP A 86 -20.21 -11.91 7.33
N MET A 87 -19.38 -12.93 7.44
CA MET A 87 -18.50 -13.20 8.58
C MET A 87 -17.05 -13.06 8.14
N TYR A 88 -16.23 -12.42 8.95
CA TYR A 88 -14.79 -12.26 8.72
C TYR A 88 -14.00 -13.01 9.78
N PHE A 89 -12.91 -13.65 9.38
CA PHE A 89 -12.09 -14.51 10.23
C PHE A 89 -10.64 -14.03 10.26
N ASN A 90 -9.98 -14.28 11.38
CA ASN A 90 -8.57 -13.93 11.56
C ASN A 90 -7.60 -14.89 10.84
N SER A 91 -8.08 -16.08 10.48
CA SER A 91 -7.29 -17.08 9.76
C SER A 91 -8.17 -17.96 8.87
N GLN A 92 -7.58 -18.55 7.83
CA GLN A 92 -8.23 -19.55 7.00
C GLN A 92 -8.73 -20.73 7.83
N LYS A 93 -7.92 -21.18 8.79
CA LYS A 93 -8.28 -22.29 9.69
C LYS A 93 -9.56 -22.02 10.48
N ASP A 94 -9.75 -20.78 10.95
CA ASP A 94 -10.96 -20.41 11.68
C ASP A 94 -12.17 -20.42 10.75
N MET A 95 -12.04 -19.89 9.53
CA MET A 95 -13.06 -19.94 8.50
C MET A 95 -13.43 -21.40 8.15
N ASP A 96 -12.43 -22.23 7.84
CA ASP A 96 -12.63 -23.65 7.47
C ASP A 96 -13.32 -24.43 8.58
N ASN A 97 -12.99 -24.16 9.83
CA ASN A 97 -13.66 -24.78 10.98
C ASN A 97 -15.16 -24.40 11.05
N GLN A 98 -15.51 -23.16 10.81
CA GLN A 98 -16.91 -22.70 10.81
C GLN A 98 -17.70 -23.33 9.63
N VAL A 99 -17.07 -23.46 8.48
CA VAL A 99 -17.66 -24.14 7.31
C VAL A 99 -17.86 -25.64 7.60
N ARG A 100 -16.88 -26.30 8.17
CA ARG A 100 -16.96 -27.72 8.57
C ARG A 100 -18.08 -27.98 9.58
N LEU A 101 -18.30 -27.06 10.50
CA LEU A 101 -19.38 -27.13 11.50
C LEU A 101 -20.75 -26.73 10.92
N LYS A 102 -20.83 -26.36 9.63
CA LYS A 102 -22.02 -25.87 8.94
C LYS A 102 -22.62 -24.58 9.55
N LEU A 103 -21.80 -23.81 10.26
CA LEU A 103 -22.17 -22.52 10.81
C LEU A 103 -21.91 -21.37 9.81
N ALA A 104 -21.06 -21.62 8.81
CA ALA A 104 -20.78 -20.73 7.70
C ALA A 104 -20.79 -21.48 6.36
N ALA A 105 -21.04 -20.76 5.28
CA ALA A 105 -21.09 -21.25 3.90
C ALA A 105 -20.34 -20.28 2.97
N ALA A 106 -20.13 -20.68 1.70
CA ALA A 106 -19.49 -19.87 0.68
C ALA A 106 -18.18 -19.19 1.16
N PRO A 107 -17.14 -19.98 1.53
CA PRO A 107 -15.86 -19.42 1.98
C PRO A 107 -15.14 -18.71 0.83
N GLU A 108 -14.63 -17.53 1.09
CA GLU A 108 -13.85 -16.72 0.17
C GLU A 108 -12.54 -16.28 0.82
N VAL A 109 -11.45 -16.30 0.05
CA VAL A 109 -10.15 -15.75 0.44
C VAL A 109 -9.90 -14.52 -0.45
N LEU A 110 -9.99 -13.34 0.14
CA LEU A 110 -9.82 -12.07 -0.55
C LEU A 110 -8.38 -11.58 -0.34
N VAL A 111 -7.62 -11.48 -1.43
CA VAL A 111 -6.24 -10.98 -1.42
C VAL A 111 -6.23 -9.61 -2.08
N SER A 112 -5.72 -8.60 -1.35
CA SER A 112 -5.62 -7.24 -1.90
C SER A 112 -4.53 -7.15 -2.97
N GLU A 113 -4.63 -6.15 -3.83
CA GLU A 113 -3.53 -5.81 -4.74
C GLU A 113 -2.29 -5.32 -3.98
N SER A 114 -1.13 -5.46 -4.63
CA SER A 114 0.12 -4.90 -4.13
C SER A 114 0.07 -3.38 -4.07
N ARG A 115 0.69 -2.81 -3.04
CA ARG A 115 0.84 -1.35 -2.85
C ARG A 115 2.18 -0.82 -3.34
N THR A 116 3.08 -1.69 -3.84
CA THR A 116 4.41 -1.31 -4.32
C THR A 116 4.35 -0.26 -5.42
N GLY A 117 3.39 -0.37 -6.35
CA GLY A 117 3.14 0.65 -7.36
C GLY A 117 2.82 2.02 -6.76
N ASN A 118 1.93 2.09 -5.77
CA ASN A 118 1.61 3.35 -5.10
C ASN A 118 2.79 3.91 -4.32
N ILE A 119 3.59 3.05 -3.68
CA ILE A 119 4.81 3.45 -2.97
C ILE A 119 5.81 4.06 -3.96
N ALA A 120 6.12 3.38 -5.06
CA ALA A 120 7.03 3.87 -6.09
C ALA A 120 6.54 5.17 -6.73
N LYS A 121 5.23 5.27 -7.00
CA LYS A 121 4.60 6.51 -7.47
C LYS A 121 4.79 7.68 -6.51
N ASN A 122 4.60 7.46 -5.20
CA ASN A 122 4.76 8.52 -4.20
C ASN A 122 6.22 8.98 -4.07
N ILE A 123 7.19 8.06 -4.22
CA ILE A 123 8.61 8.41 -4.33
C ILE A 123 8.83 9.29 -5.56
N ALA A 124 8.35 8.87 -6.72
CA ALA A 124 8.50 9.61 -7.98
C ALA A 124 7.83 10.99 -7.92
N LEU A 125 6.60 11.08 -7.39
CA LEU A 125 5.93 12.37 -7.19
C LEU A 125 6.68 13.30 -6.23
N SER A 126 7.33 12.74 -5.21
CA SER A 126 8.18 13.52 -4.30
C SER A 126 9.39 14.10 -5.04
N TYR A 127 10.02 13.34 -5.93
CA TYR A 127 11.12 13.85 -6.76
C TYR A 127 10.63 14.90 -7.76
N ILE A 128 9.47 14.69 -8.41
CA ILE A 128 8.88 15.70 -9.31
C ILE A 128 8.60 17.00 -8.55
N ALA A 129 8.07 16.92 -7.35
CA ALA A 129 7.82 18.10 -6.52
C ALA A 129 9.10 18.85 -6.11
N LYS A 130 10.24 18.16 -6.11
CA LYS A 130 11.59 18.73 -5.92
C LYS A 130 12.23 19.22 -7.23
N GLY A 131 11.58 19.01 -8.40
CA GLY A 131 12.09 19.36 -9.71
C GLY A 131 13.02 18.35 -10.35
N ASP A 132 13.13 17.13 -9.79
CA ASP A 132 14.04 16.07 -10.25
C ASP A 132 13.26 14.97 -10.99
N GLN A 133 13.03 15.16 -12.28
CA GLN A 133 12.28 14.21 -13.12
C GLN A 133 13.06 12.92 -13.39
N ASP A 134 14.38 12.99 -13.52
CA ASP A 134 15.22 11.81 -13.76
C ASP A 134 15.23 10.89 -12.55
N ALA A 135 15.35 11.44 -11.36
CA ALA A 135 15.23 10.65 -10.12
C ALA A 135 13.81 10.06 -9.94
N ALA A 136 12.77 10.73 -10.43
CA ALA A 136 11.41 10.21 -10.39
C ALA A 136 11.27 8.93 -11.25
N LEU A 137 11.72 8.96 -12.49
CA LEU A 137 11.69 7.79 -13.38
C LEU A 137 12.58 6.66 -12.85
N LYS A 138 13.79 7.02 -12.39
CA LYS A 138 14.71 6.06 -11.78
C LYS A 138 14.09 5.34 -10.58
N ALA A 139 13.29 6.01 -9.77
CA ALA A 139 12.64 5.41 -8.60
C ALA A 139 11.66 4.29 -8.99
N ILE A 140 10.94 4.45 -10.11
CA ILE A 140 10.06 3.40 -10.66
C ILE A 140 10.89 2.22 -11.18
N ASP A 141 11.97 2.50 -11.92
CA ASP A 141 12.84 1.45 -12.44
C ASP A 141 13.53 0.64 -11.35
N ASP A 142 13.95 1.29 -10.27
CA ASP A 142 14.55 0.61 -9.12
C ASP A 142 13.52 -0.27 -8.40
N ALA A 143 12.27 0.17 -8.29
CA ALA A 143 11.18 -0.65 -7.75
C ALA A 143 10.88 -1.87 -8.64
N LYS A 144 10.88 -1.71 -9.97
CA LYS A 144 10.68 -2.81 -10.93
C LYS A 144 11.79 -3.88 -10.84
N LYS A 145 13.01 -3.51 -10.49
CA LYS A 145 14.10 -4.47 -10.25
C LYS A 145 13.86 -5.33 -9.02
N ILE A 146 13.24 -4.76 -7.97
CA ILE A 146 12.89 -5.48 -6.73
C ILE A 146 11.65 -6.35 -6.92
N PHE A 147 10.65 -5.85 -7.66
CA PHE A 147 9.34 -6.48 -7.88
C PHE A 147 9.03 -6.60 -9.38
N PRO A 148 9.74 -7.45 -10.14
CA PRO A 148 9.67 -7.46 -11.61
C PRO A 148 8.32 -7.89 -12.18
N ASN A 149 7.52 -8.63 -11.41
CA ASN A 149 6.20 -9.15 -11.84
C ASN A 149 5.03 -8.33 -11.28
N ASP A 150 5.29 -7.21 -10.64
CA ASP A 150 4.22 -6.37 -10.08
C ASP A 150 3.72 -5.39 -11.14
N TYR A 151 2.58 -5.71 -11.76
CA TYR A 151 1.97 -4.87 -12.79
C TYR A 151 1.56 -3.49 -12.30
N THR A 152 1.36 -3.30 -10.98
CA THR A 152 1.01 -2.00 -10.41
C THR A 152 2.13 -0.96 -10.58
N LEU A 153 3.37 -1.42 -10.74
CA LEU A 153 4.51 -0.56 -11.06
C LEU A 153 4.44 0.00 -12.48
N ILE A 154 3.91 -0.79 -13.43
CA ILE A 154 3.71 -0.33 -14.83
C ILE A 154 2.62 0.75 -14.86
N ILE A 155 1.53 0.55 -14.12
CA ILE A 155 0.48 1.56 -13.98
C ILE A 155 1.05 2.84 -13.36
N SER A 156 1.90 2.70 -12.37
CA SER A 156 2.52 3.84 -11.70
C SER A 156 3.50 4.58 -12.61
N GLU A 157 4.28 3.87 -13.42
CA GLU A 157 5.13 4.44 -14.46
C GLU A 157 4.30 5.23 -15.48
N ALA A 158 3.20 4.66 -15.97
CA ALA A 158 2.27 5.34 -16.86
C ALA A 158 1.79 6.66 -16.26
N ASN A 159 1.34 6.64 -15.00
CA ASN A 159 0.89 7.84 -14.30
C ASN A 159 1.97 8.93 -14.18
N ILE A 160 3.24 8.53 -14.02
CA ILE A 160 4.35 9.50 -14.01
C ILE A 160 4.55 10.11 -15.38
N TYR A 161 4.55 9.33 -16.47
CA TYR A 161 4.65 9.86 -17.83
C TYR A 161 3.48 10.79 -18.16
N PHE A 162 2.25 10.45 -17.75
CA PHE A 162 1.11 11.37 -17.86
C PHE A 162 1.35 12.70 -17.14
N LYS A 163 1.87 12.63 -15.91
CA LYS A 163 2.22 13.82 -15.11
C LYS A 163 3.30 14.68 -15.77
N LEU A 164 4.23 14.05 -16.49
CA LEU A 164 5.30 14.72 -17.25
C LEU A 164 4.84 15.19 -18.63
N GLY A 165 3.60 14.91 -19.06
CA GLY A 165 3.03 15.32 -20.35
C GLY A 165 3.36 14.38 -21.53
N ASP A 166 4.03 13.25 -21.29
CA ASP A 166 4.29 12.23 -22.31
C ASP A 166 3.10 11.27 -22.45
N ASN A 167 2.07 11.76 -23.16
CA ASN A 167 0.85 10.98 -23.38
C ASN A 167 1.08 9.73 -24.26
N LYS A 168 2.10 9.73 -25.13
CA LYS A 168 2.42 8.57 -25.97
C LYS A 168 2.91 7.41 -25.10
N LYS A 169 3.87 7.69 -24.23
CA LYS A 169 4.43 6.69 -23.31
C LYS A 169 3.40 6.22 -22.30
N PHE A 170 2.56 7.13 -21.80
CA PHE A 170 1.42 6.79 -20.94
C PHE A 170 0.50 5.74 -21.57
N LEU A 171 0.05 5.95 -22.82
CA LEU A 171 -0.84 5.00 -23.50
C LEU A 171 -0.16 3.65 -23.80
N GLU A 172 1.12 3.66 -24.19
CA GLU A 172 1.91 2.45 -24.39
C GLU A 172 1.94 1.57 -23.11
N LEU A 173 2.26 2.21 -21.97
CA LEU A 173 2.35 1.53 -20.68
C LEU A 173 1.00 1.04 -20.16
N LEU A 174 -0.08 1.78 -20.40
CA LEU A 174 -1.42 1.31 -20.04
C LEU A 174 -1.81 0.05 -20.80
N LYS A 175 -1.55 -0.02 -22.10
CA LYS A 175 -1.79 -1.24 -22.89
C LYS A 175 -1.04 -2.43 -22.31
N LYS A 176 0.25 -2.25 -22.01
CA LYS A 176 1.07 -3.28 -21.39
C LYS A 176 0.55 -3.72 -20.01
N ALA A 177 0.06 -2.78 -19.20
CA ALA A 177 -0.51 -3.10 -17.88
C ALA A 177 -1.77 -3.95 -17.99
N ILE A 178 -2.65 -3.65 -18.97
CA ILE A 178 -3.87 -4.43 -19.24
C ILE A 178 -3.51 -5.86 -19.67
N GLU A 179 -2.50 -6.04 -20.52
CA GLU A 179 -2.05 -7.36 -20.98
C GLU A 179 -1.46 -8.22 -19.84
N LEU A 180 -0.85 -7.57 -18.85
CA LEU A 180 -0.20 -8.25 -17.72
C LEU A 180 -1.11 -8.38 -16.49
N LYS A 181 -2.23 -7.66 -16.46
CA LYS A 181 -3.20 -7.83 -15.36
C LYS A 181 -3.66 -9.29 -15.39
N PRO A 182 -3.40 -10.08 -14.32
CA PRO A 182 -3.96 -11.43 -14.27
C PRO A 182 -5.47 -11.27 -14.44
N ASN A 183 -6.04 -11.96 -15.42
CA ASN A 183 -7.47 -11.98 -15.60
C ASN A 183 -8.10 -12.24 -14.24
N ASP A 184 -9.01 -11.36 -13.80
CA ASP A 184 -10.01 -11.70 -12.81
C ASP A 184 -10.88 -12.81 -13.46
N ALA A 185 -10.24 -13.96 -13.66
CA ALA A 185 -10.88 -15.12 -14.21
C ALA A 185 -11.57 -15.82 -13.06
N GLN A 186 -12.85 -15.49 -12.95
CA GLN A 186 -13.93 -16.29 -12.36
C GLN A 186 -14.01 -16.31 -10.85
#